data_2e1c5dba63ab8f53de28613b2829f046
#
_entry.id   2e1c5dba63ab8f53de28613b2829f046
#
_cell.length_a   1.000
_cell.length_b   1.000
_cell.length_c   1.000
_cell.angle_alpha   90.00
_cell.angle_beta   90.00
_cell.angle_gamma   90.00
#
_symmetry.space_group_name_H-M   'P 1'
#
loop_
_entity.id
_entity.type
_entity.pdbx_description
1 polymer ?
#
loop_
_entity_poly.entity_id
_entity_poly.type
_entity_poly.pdbx_seq_one_letter_code
_entity_poly.pdbx_strand_id
1 'polypeptide(L)'
;NMKVFIIGTGLIGGSFALDIQEEYPAAIIYGIDNNPTHLKEALAHGVIHKEANFDELRIADIVFLTIPVDIALTVLPKVLDVISDNALVIDVGSTKQRICEVVKEHPKRRNFLAAHPIAGTEFSGPKAALKGLYKEKTNIICEVEKTAFKLQEKALDIFSKIGMRIRYMDAVSHDKHIAYVSHLSHISSFMLGKTVIDKEKNERDIFDMAGSGFESTVRLAKSSPAMWTPIFEQNKDNIVETLEEYIGNLQQFKKLMEEHKFDKVFEEMQYTNHIAT
;
A
#
# COMPACT_ATOMS: atom_id res chain seq x y z
N ASN A 1 25.50 4.30 14.90
CA ASN A 1 24.98 3.96 13.56
C ASN A 1 23.59 3.37 13.67
N MET A 2 22.65 3.92 12.94
CA MET A 2 21.27 3.44 12.91
C MET A 2 21.19 2.11 12.16
N LYS A 3 20.57 1.11 12.78
CA LYS A 3 20.35 -0.22 12.18
C LYS A 3 18.89 -0.33 11.76
N VAL A 4 18.67 -0.38 10.46
CA VAL A 4 17.33 -0.41 9.86
C VAL A 4 17.10 -1.80 9.27
N PHE A 5 16.02 -2.44 9.69
CA PHE A 5 15.63 -3.76 9.19
C PHE A 5 14.42 -3.60 8.27
N ILE A 6 14.51 -4.17 7.10
CA ILE A 6 13.42 -4.22 6.13
C ILE A 6 12.94 -5.68 6.06
N ILE A 7 11.73 -5.92 6.54
CA ILE A 7 11.09 -7.22 6.42
C ILE A 7 10.20 -7.17 5.18
N GLY A 8 10.59 -7.88 4.14
CA GLY A 8 9.97 -7.80 2.81
C GLY A 8 10.73 -6.84 1.90
N THR A 9 11.63 -7.37 1.09
CA THR A 9 12.55 -6.59 0.26
C THR A 9 12.02 -6.37 -1.16
N GLY A 10 10.73 -6.08 -1.29
CA GLY A 10 10.08 -5.75 -2.56
C GLY A 10 10.15 -4.26 -2.91
N LEU A 11 9.19 -3.80 -3.73
CA LEU A 11 9.13 -2.40 -4.16
C LEU A 11 9.05 -1.44 -2.96
N ILE A 12 8.09 -1.66 -2.07
CA ILE A 12 7.81 -0.72 -0.96
C ILE A 12 8.97 -0.68 0.03
N GLY A 13 9.39 -1.85 0.54
CA GLY A 13 10.49 -1.94 1.50
C GLY A 13 11.81 -1.51 0.89
N GLY A 14 12.09 -1.94 -0.34
CA GLY A 14 13.29 -1.57 -1.06
C GLY A 14 13.38 -0.06 -1.33
N SER A 15 12.27 0.57 -1.65
CA SER A 15 12.23 2.02 -1.88
C SER A 15 12.48 2.81 -0.60
N PHE A 16 11.93 2.37 0.55
CA PHE A 16 12.29 2.97 1.85
C PHE A 16 13.78 2.80 2.14
N ALA A 17 14.32 1.60 1.88
CA ALA A 17 15.74 1.33 2.09
C ALA A 17 16.64 2.29 1.29
N LEU A 18 16.32 2.52 0.03
CA LEU A 18 17.07 3.43 -0.84
C LEU A 18 17.01 4.87 -0.34
N ASP A 19 15.82 5.36 0.04
CA ASP A 19 15.65 6.72 0.54
C ASP A 19 16.33 6.93 1.88
N ILE A 20 16.30 5.94 2.76
CA ILE A 20 16.99 6.00 4.05
C ILE A 20 18.50 6.05 3.86
N GLN A 21 19.05 5.28 2.94
CA GLN A 21 20.48 5.33 2.62
C GLN A 21 20.90 6.71 2.13
N GLU A 22 20.06 7.36 1.33
CA GLU A 22 20.34 8.70 0.80
C GLU A 22 20.37 9.74 1.92
N GLU A 23 19.39 9.70 2.81
CA GLU A 23 19.24 10.71 3.88
C GLU A 23 20.08 10.40 5.13
N TYR A 24 20.43 9.15 5.35
CA TYR A 24 21.21 8.67 6.50
C TYR A 24 22.36 7.78 6.00
N PRO A 25 23.43 8.38 5.43
CA PRO A 25 24.50 7.58 4.81
C PRO A 25 25.20 6.60 5.75
N ALA A 26 25.17 6.86 7.06
CA ALA A 26 25.75 5.96 8.05
C ALA A 26 24.83 4.82 8.49
N ALA A 27 23.57 4.81 8.03
CA ALA A 27 22.63 3.76 8.38
C ALA A 27 23.04 2.44 7.72
N ILE A 28 22.88 1.36 8.47
CA ILE A 28 23.12 0.00 7.95
C ILE A 28 21.74 -0.64 7.71
N ILE A 29 21.50 -1.09 6.49
CA ILE A 29 20.23 -1.69 6.10
C ILE A 29 20.36 -3.21 6.09
N TYR A 30 19.52 -3.86 6.88
CA TYR A 30 19.39 -5.30 6.95
C TYR A 30 18.10 -5.72 6.26
N GLY A 31 18.14 -6.79 5.49
CA GLY A 31 16.96 -7.35 4.84
C GLY A 31 16.59 -8.71 5.40
N ILE A 32 15.28 -8.91 5.61
CA ILE A 32 14.68 -10.20 5.94
C ILE A 32 13.60 -10.47 4.91
N ASP A 33 13.66 -11.61 4.26
CA ASP A 33 12.66 -12.03 3.28
C ASP A 33 12.64 -13.55 3.24
N ASN A 34 11.44 -14.14 3.14
CA ASN A 34 11.31 -15.59 3.01
C ASN A 34 11.61 -16.09 1.59
N ASN A 35 11.80 -15.18 0.63
CA ASN A 35 12.22 -15.49 -0.72
C ASN A 35 13.72 -15.22 -0.87
N PRO A 36 14.57 -16.27 -0.91
CA PRO A 36 16.03 -16.10 -1.01
C PRO A 36 16.47 -15.35 -2.27
N THR A 37 15.71 -15.47 -3.37
CA THR A 37 16.01 -14.77 -4.61
C THR A 37 15.84 -13.26 -4.42
N HIS A 38 14.78 -12.83 -3.73
CA HIS A 38 14.55 -11.41 -3.41
C HIS A 38 15.68 -10.84 -2.55
N LEU A 39 16.16 -11.58 -1.55
CA LEU A 39 17.28 -11.15 -0.70
C LEU A 39 18.55 -10.96 -1.52
N LYS A 40 18.86 -11.91 -2.40
CA LYS A 40 20.06 -11.85 -3.25
C LYS A 40 19.98 -10.67 -4.23
N GLU A 41 18.82 -10.46 -4.84
CA GLU A 41 18.60 -9.33 -5.73
C GLU A 41 18.74 -8.00 -4.99
N ALA A 42 18.14 -7.87 -3.81
CA ALA A 42 18.22 -6.68 -2.98
C ALA A 42 19.67 -6.37 -2.59
N LEU A 43 20.43 -7.39 -2.23
CA LEU A 43 21.85 -7.24 -1.91
C LEU A 43 22.66 -6.84 -3.13
N ALA A 44 22.45 -7.50 -4.27
CA ALA A 44 23.17 -7.23 -5.52
C ALA A 44 22.90 -5.82 -6.06
N HIS A 45 21.68 -5.31 -5.90
CA HIS A 45 21.30 -3.97 -6.35
C HIS A 45 21.57 -2.86 -5.32
N GLY A 46 22.23 -3.18 -4.20
CA GLY A 46 22.54 -2.20 -3.17
C GLY A 46 21.34 -1.69 -2.40
N VAL A 47 20.22 -2.38 -2.46
CA VAL A 47 19.00 -2.03 -1.70
C VAL A 47 19.21 -2.29 -0.23
N ILE A 48 19.86 -3.42 0.10
CA ILE A 48 20.26 -3.76 1.47
C ILE A 48 21.78 -3.93 1.54
N HIS A 49 22.35 -3.77 2.74
CA HIS A 49 23.76 -4.00 3.00
C HIS A 49 24.04 -5.42 3.46
N LYS A 50 23.10 -6.00 4.20
CA LYS A 50 23.26 -7.34 4.81
C LYS A 50 21.95 -8.09 4.80
N GLU A 51 22.02 -9.39 4.59
CA GLU A 51 20.92 -10.30 4.87
C GLU A 51 20.89 -10.56 6.38
N ALA A 52 19.71 -10.76 6.95
CA ALA A 52 19.55 -11.03 8.37
C ALA A 52 18.50 -12.12 8.61
N ASN A 53 18.59 -12.74 9.77
CA ASN A 53 17.55 -13.64 10.24
C ASN A 53 16.67 -12.93 11.28
N PHE A 54 15.56 -13.57 11.65
CA PHE A 54 14.56 -12.99 12.53
C PHE A 54 15.11 -12.66 13.93
N ASP A 55 16.00 -13.49 14.47
CA ASP A 55 16.58 -13.26 15.80
C ASP A 55 17.44 -12.00 15.86
N GLU A 56 17.99 -11.57 14.74
CA GLU A 56 18.80 -10.36 14.68
C GLU A 56 17.98 -9.09 14.87
N LEU A 57 16.65 -9.16 14.82
CA LEU A 57 15.77 -8.02 15.09
C LEU A 57 16.00 -7.40 16.47
N ARG A 58 16.58 -8.14 17.40
CA ARG A 58 16.91 -7.61 18.73
C ARG A 58 17.91 -6.46 18.73
N ILE A 59 18.68 -6.31 17.64
CA ILE A 59 19.62 -5.18 17.50
C ILE A 59 19.05 -4.03 16.67
N ALA A 60 17.85 -4.16 16.15
CA ALA A 60 17.24 -3.16 15.29
C ALA A 60 16.92 -1.88 16.04
N ASP A 61 17.20 -0.74 15.39
CA ASP A 61 16.69 0.57 15.83
C ASP A 61 15.34 0.86 15.21
N ILE A 62 15.18 0.47 13.94
CA ILE A 62 13.94 0.64 13.19
C ILE A 62 13.67 -0.62 12.38
N VAL A 63 12.41 -1.03 12.35
CA VAL A 63 11.94 -2.14 11.53
C VAL A 63 10.81 -1.65 10.64
N PHE A 64 10.97 -1.81 9.33
CA PHE A 64 9.88 -1.63 8.37
C PHE A 64 9.28 -2.99 8.03
N LEU A 65 8.00 -3.15 8.31
CA LEU A 65 7.24 -4.35 7.98
C LEU A 65 6.50 -4.12 6.67
N THR A 66 7.03 -4.68 5.59
CA THR A 66 6.58 -4.41 4.22
C THR A 66 6.23 -5.72 3.49
N ILE A 67 5.50 -6.58 4.17
CA ILE A 67 5.02 -7.88 3.68
C ILE A 67 3.50 -7.81 3.43
N PRO A 68 2.92 -8.81 2.76
CA PRO A 68 1.48 -8.85 2.54
C PRO A 68 0.67 -8.69 3.84
N VAL A 69 -0.46 -7.99 3.74
CA VAL A 69 -1.23 -7.57 4.92
C VAL A 69 -1.77 -8.73 5.77
N ASP A 70 -2.05 -9.88 5.17
CA ASP A 70 -2.48 -11.08 5.89
C ASP A 70 -1.34 -11.68 6.72
N ILE A 71 -0.16 -11.78 6.12
CA ILE A 71 1.04 -12.31 6.79
C ILE A 71 1.49 -11.36 7.91
N ALA A 72 1.36 -10.06 7.69
CA ALA A 72 1.71 -9.04 8.68
C ALA A 72 0.95 -9.22 10.01
N LEU A 73 -0.29 -9.69 9.96
CA LEU A 73 -1.10 -9.93 11.18
C LEU A 73 -0.44 -10.96 12.11
N THR A 74 0.24 -11.95 11.53
CA THR A 74 0.94 -12.99 12.29
C THR A 74 2.37 -12.57 12.66
N VAL A 75 3.04 -11.87 11.75
CA VAL A 75 4.47 -11.51 11.91
C VAL A 75 4.67 -10.35 12.87
N LEU A 76 3.80 -9.34 12.85
CA LEU A 76 3.97 -8.15 13.70
C LEU A 76 4.06 -8.48 15.19
N PRO A 77 3.17 -9.29 15.79
CA PRO A 77 3.31 -9.64 17.19
C PRO A 77 4.67 -10.30 17.51
N LYS A 78 5.15 -11.14 16.62
CA LYS A 78 6.45 -11.83 16.78
C LYS A 78 7.62 -10.85 16.70
N VAL A 79 7.53 -9.85 15.83
CA VAL A 79 8.54 -8.78 15.75
C VAL A 79 8.60 -8.02 17.06
N LEU A 80 7.44 -7.63 17.58
CA LEU A 80 7.34 -6.91 18.86
C LEU A 80 7.89 -7.74 20.03
N ASP A 81 7.77 -9.05 19.98
CA ASP A 81 8.34 -9.95 21.01
C ASP A 81 9.87 -9.94 21.03
N VAL A 82 10.51 -9.71 19.88
CA VAL A 82 11.97 -9.85 19.72
C VAL A 82 12.70 -8.52 19.85
N ILE A 83 12.12 -7.42 19.40
CA ILE A 83 12.79 -6.11 19.38
C ILE A 83 13.16 -5.61 20.78
N SER A 84 14.14 -4.71 20.84
CA SER A 84 14.47 -4.01 22.09
C SER A 84 13.41 -2.98 22.44
N ASP A 85 13.41 -2.52 23.70
CA ASP A 85 12.42 -1.58 24.21
C ASP A 85 12.44 -0.20 23.49
N ASN A 86 13.54 0.15 22.84
CA ASN A 86 13.71 1.42 22.19
C ASN A 86 13.55 1.35 20.65
N ALA A 87 13.25 0.18 20.12
CA ALA A 87 13.08 0.02 18.68
C ALA A 87 11.72 0.53 18.21
N LEU A 88 11.71 1.08 17.02
CA LEU A 88 10.49 1.51 16.33
C LEU A 88 10.13 0.51 15.25
N VAL A 89 8.89 0.02 15.27
CA VAL A 89 8.36 -0.86 14.21
C VAL A 89 7.28 -0.12 13.45
N ILE A 90 7.44 -0.04 12.14
CA ILE A 90 6.51 0.66 11.25
C ILE A 90 5.94 -0.38 10.27
N ASP A 91 4.62 -0.57 10.25
CA ASP A 91 4.00 -1.29 9.16
C ASP A 91 3.55 -0.28 8.10
N VAL A 92 3.52 -0.72 6.85
CA VAL A 92 3.17 0.12 5.70
C VAL A 92 2.05 -0.47 4.85
N GLY A 93 1.30 -1.39 5.44
CA GLY A 93 0.22 -2.09 4.74
C GLY A 93 -0.93 -1.18 4.33
N SER A 94 -1.66 -1.60 3.31
CA SER A 94 -2.77 -0.83 2.72
C SER A 94 -4.05 -0.85 3.55
N THR A 95 -4.12 -1.69 4.58
CA THR A 95 -5.24 -1.77 5.53
C THR A 95 -4.71 -1.54 6.94
N LYS A 96 -5.50 -0.93 7.81
CA LYS A 96 -5.02 -0.53 9.14
C LYS A 96 -5.80 -1.11 10.30
N GLN A 97 -7.10 -1.34 10.13
CA GLN A 97 -7.94 -1.72 11.27
C GLN A 97 -7.50 -3.04 11.92
N ARG A 98 -7.30 -4.08 11.10
CA ARG A 98 -6.94 -5.41 11.62
C ARG A 98 -5.54 -5.47 12.20
N ILE A 99 -4.57 -4.81 11.59
CA ILE A 99 -3.20 -4.79 12.09
C ILE A 99 -3.12 -4.05 13.44
N CYS A 100 -3.90 -2.98 13.60
CA CYS A 100 -3.98 -2.27 14.88
C CYS A 100 -4.66 -3.13 15.96
N GLU A 101 -5.71 -3.86 15.61
CA GLU A 101 -6.42 -4.73 16.54
C GLU A 101 -5.55 -5.88 17.05
N VAL A 102 -4.78 -6.50 16.16
CA VAL A 102 -4.00 -7.69 16.49
C VAL A 102 -2.92 -7.43 17.54
N VAL A 103 -2.44 -6.19 17.67
CA VAL A 103 -1.41 -5.80 18.63
C VAL A 103 -1.92 -4.88 19.74
N LYS A 104 -3.22 -4.66 19.78
CA LYS A 104 -3.88 -3.75 20.72
C LYS A 104 -3.45 -3.98 22.19
N GLU A 105 -3.35 -5.23 22.60
CA GLU A 105 -3.00 -5.61 23.98
C GLU A 105 -1.55 -6.07 24.12
N HIS A 106 -0.73 -5.95 23.06
CA HIS A 106 0.66 -6.37 23.14
C HIS A 106 1.45 -5.47 24.10
N PRO A 107 2.30 -6.03 24.98
CA PRO A 107 3.10 -5.23 25.92
C PRO A 107 3.97 -4.16 25.26
N LYS A 108 4.35 -4.36 24.01
CA LYS A 108 5.14 -3.38 23.23
C LYS A 108 4.32 -2.66 22.17
N ARG A 109 3.01 -2.50 22.36
CA ARG A 109 2.19 -1.71 21.44
C ARG A 109 2.77 -0.31 21.23
N ARG A 110 3.37 0.27 22.24
CA ARG A 110 3.98 1.61 22.18
C ARG A 110 5.15 1.71 21.19
N ASN A 111 5.73 0.58 20.80
CA ASN A 111 6.83 0.52 19.84
C ASN A 111 6.37 0.46 18.38
N PHE A 112 5.07 0.34 18.17
CA PHE A 112 4.48 0.17 16.85
C PHE A 112 3.83 1.45 16.33
N LEU A 113 4.14 1.80 15.08
CA LEU A 113 3.49 2.89 14.34
C LEU A 113 2.80 2.31 13.10
N ALA A 114 1.49 2.48 13.03
CA ALA A 114 0.69 2.04 11.89
C ALA A 114 0.69 3.12 10.81
N ALA A 115 1.27 2.83 9.66
CA ALA A 115 1.40 3.78 8.57
C ALA A 115 0.88 3.21 7.26
N HIS A 116 0.51 4.09 6.34
CA HIS A 116 0.15 3.73 4.98
C HIS A 116 0.64 4.81 4.03
N PRO A 117 1.83 4.63 3.43
CA PRO A 117 2.32 5.55 2.40
C PRO A 117 1.49 5.38 1.13
N ILE A 118 0.92 6.49 0.65
CA ILE A 118 0.10 6.50 -0.56
C ILE A 118 1.03 6.65 -1.76
N ALA A 119 1.71 5.56 -2.08
CA ALA A 119 2.67 5.50 -3.16
C ALA A 119 2.82 4.06 -3.63
N GLY A 120 3.29 3.87 -4.86
CA GLY A 120 3.53 2.57 -5.42
C GLY A 120 3.50 2.62 -6.94
N THR A 121 3.78 1.49 -7.55
CA THR A 121 3.66 1.29 -8.99
C THR A 121 3.00 -0.05 -9.24
N GLU A 122 2.65 -0.35 -10.48
CA GLU A 122 2.15 -1.66 -10.90
C GLU A 122 3.23 -2.75 -10.89
N PHE A 123 4.50 -2.36 -10.76
CA PHE A 123 5.64 -3.28 -10.72
C PHE A 123 5.88 -3.80 -9.31
N SER A 124 6.61 -4.91 -9.19
CA SER A 124 6.89 -5.55 -7.90
C SER A 124 8.32 -6.10 -7.85
N GLY A 125 8.75 -6.48 -6.64
CA GLY A 125 10.07 -7.06 -6.39
C GLY A 125 11.17 -6.02 -6.15
N PRO A 126 12.36 -6.46 -5.68
CA PRO A 126 13.48 -5.56 -5.35
C PRO A 126 13.99 -4.75 -6.53
N LYS A 127 13.91 -5.29 -7.75
CA LYS A 127 14.33 -4.59 -8.96
C LYS A 127 13.44 -3.40 -9.29
N ALA A 128 12.22 -3.36 -8.77
CA ALA A 128 11.29 -2.27 -8.98
C ALA A 128 11.50 -1.11 -7.98
N ALA A 129 12.35 -1.29 -6.98
CA ALA A 129 12.61 -0.27 -5.95
C ALA A 129 13.14 1.03 -6.57
N LEU A 130 12.61 2.16 -6.11
CA LEU A 130 12.88 3.47 -6.68
C LEU A 130 13.27 4.46 -5.59
N LYS A 131 14.37 5.20 -5.80
CA LYS A 131 14.69 6.39 -5.02
C LYS A 131 13.65 7.47 -5.31
N GLY A 132 13.22 8.17 -4.25
CA GLY A 132 12.28 9.26 -4.38
C GLY A 132 10.84 8.84 -4.64
N LEU A 133 10.52 7.54 -4.52
CA LEU A 133 9.14 7.06 -4.68
C LEU A 133 8.17 7.79 -3.77
N TYR A 134 8.60 8.13 -2.55
CA TYR A 134 7.74 8.71 -1.51
C TYR A 134 7.76 10.23 -1.47
N LYS A 135 8.61 10.88 -2.25
CA LYS A 135 8.74 12.33 -2.25
C LYS A 135 7.41 12.98 -2.60
N GLU A 136 6.97 13.92 -1.75
CA GLU A 136 5.70 14.64 -1.88
C GLU A 136 4.46 13.74 -1.78
N LYS A 137 4.63 12.48 -1.40
CA LYS A 137 3.50 11.56 -1.17
C LYS A 137 2.99 11.68 0.25
N THR A 138 1.71 11.38 0.42
CA THR A 138 1.08 11.36 1.73
C THR A 138 1.38 10.04 2.43
N ASN A 139 1.71 10.11 3.72
CA ASN A 139 1.79 8.95 4.60
C ASN A 139 0.72 9.09 5.66
N ILE A 140 -0.24 8.18 5.68
CA ILE A 140 -1.33 8.20 6.66
C ILE A 140 -0.88 7.41 7.88
N ILE A 141 -0.95 8.03 9.05
CA ILE A 141 -0.59 7.41 10.32
C ILE A 141 -1.84 7.23 11.15
N CYS A 142 -2.09 6.00 11.58
CA CYS A 142 -3.25 5.64 12.41
C CYS A 142 -2.81 5.34 13.83
N GLU A 143 -3.68 5.66 14.81
CA GLU A 143 -3.45 5.42 16.24
C GLU A 143 -2.09 5.97 16.74
N VAL A 144 -1.70 7.14 16.27
CA VAL A 144 -0.40 7.74 16.64
C VAL A 144 -0.25 7.92 18.15
N GLU A 145 -1.33 8.21 18.84
CA GLU A 145 -1.37 8.41 20.29
C GLU A 145 -0.94 7.17 21.09
N LYS A 146 -1.00 5.98 20.48
CA LYS A 146 -0.57 4.73 21.11
C LYS A 146 0.92 4.43 20.95
N THR A 147 1.60 5.20 20.12
CA THR A 147 3.05 5.09 19.91
C THR A 147 3.79 5.99 20.88
N ALA A 148 4.85 5.50 21.51
CA ALA A 148 5.68 6.30 22.41
C ALA A 148 6.16 7.57 21.73
N PHE A 149 6.13 8.69 22.44
CA PHE A 149 6.43 10.02 21.88
C PHE A 149 7.80 10.08 21.19
N LYS A 150 8.84 9.55 21.83
CA LYS A 150 10.17 9.53 21.23
C LYS A 150 10.24 8.76 19.92
N LEU A 151 9.45 7.70 19.81
CA LEU A 151 9.38 6.88 18.59
C LEU A 151 8.56 7.58 17.50
N GLN A 152 7.53 8.34 17.90
CA GLN A 152 6.83 9.22 16.95
C GLN A 152 7.79 10.24 16.35
N GLU A 153 8.60 10.91 17.18
CA GLU A 153 9.58 11.89 16.71
C GLU A 153 10.58 11.27 15.72
N LYS A 154 11.05 10.07 16.04
CA LYS A 154 11.99 9.34 15.18
C LYS A 154 11.37 9.03 13.82
N ALA A 155 10.13 8.55 13.80
CA ALA A 155 9.41 8.26 12.56
C ALA A 155 9.19 9.53 11.74
N LEU A 156 8.73 10.61 12.36
CA LEU A 156 8.45 11.87 11.69
C LEU A 156 9.73 12.51 11.13
N ASP A 157 10.85 12.38 11.80
CA ASP A 157 12.15 12.86 11.30
C ASP A 157 12.50 12.13 9.98
N ILE A 158 12.36 10.83 9.95
CA ILE A 158 12.64 10.03 8.76
C ILE A 158 11.69 10.41 7.62
N PHE A 159 10.39 10.44 7.88
CA PHE A 159 9.39 10.74 6.85
C PHE A 159 9.56 12.16 6.30
N SER A 160 9.88 13.12 7.18
CA SER A 160 10.15 14.50 6.77
C SER A 160 11.37 14.60 5.84
N LYS A 161 12.46 13.93 6.19
CA LYS A 161 13.67 13.92 5.36
C LYS A 161 13.45 13.23 4.01
N ILE A 162 12.64 12.20 3.97
CA ILE A 162 12.25 11.54 2.72
C ILE A 162 11.33 12.45 1.89
N GLY A 163 10.70 13.44 2.52
CA GLY A 163 9.86 14.42 1.82
C GLY A 163 8.38 14.05 1.81
N MET A 164 7.93 13.24 2.74
CA MET A 164 6.54 12.83 2.84
C MET A 164 5.69 13.85 3.61
N ARG A 165 4.42 13.93 3.24
CA ARG A 165 3.40 14.68 3.96
C ARG A 165 2.67 13.74 4.91
N ILE A 166 2.55 14.13 6.17
CA ILE A 166 1.92 13.30 7.19
C ILE A 166 0.45 13.71 7.36
N ARG A 167 -0.42 12.71 7.42
CA ARG A 167 -1.80 12.89 7.77
C ARG A 167 -2.22 11.85 8.81
N TYR A 168 -2.86 12.32 9.88
CA TYR A 168 -3.35 11.43 10.93
C TYR A 168 -4.82 11.08 10.69
N MET A 169 -5.17 9.84 10.99
CA MET A 169 -6.51 9.32 10.80
C MET A 169 -6.73 8.13 11.72
N ASP A 170 -7.95 7.88 12.17
CA ASP A 170 -8.22 6.63 12.86
C ASP A 170 -8.29 5.46 11.86
N ALA A 171 -8.03 4.25 12.36
CA ALA A 171 -7.90 3.07 11.50
C ALA A 171 -9.21 2.70 10.79
N VAL A 172 -10.34 2.88 11.45
CA VAL A 172 -11.67 2.59 10.88
C VAL A 172 -11.96 3.54 9.72
N SER A 173 -11.75 4.84 9.90
CA SER A 173 -11.92 5.84 8.84
C SER A 173 -10.96 5.61 7.69
N HIS A 174 -9.72 5.23 7.99
CA HIS A 174 -8.73 4.91 6.95
C HIS A 174 -9.27 3.81 6.03
N ASP A 175 -9.68 2.68 6.60
CA ASP A 175 -10.11 1.53 5.80
C ASP A 175 -11.40 1.83 5.00
N LYS A 176 -12.27 2.64 5.56
CA LYS A 176 -13.48 3.12 4.89
C LYS A 176 -13.16 3.99 3.66
N HIS A 177 -12.28 4.97 3.85
CA HIS A 177 -11.90 5.91 2.79
C HIS A 177 -11.08 5.24 1.68
N ILE A 178 -10.15 4.36 2.06
CA ILE A 178 -9.28 3.71 1.08
C ILE A 178 -10.08 2.75 0.17
N ALA A 179 -11.20 2.23 0.64
CA ALA A 179 -12.10 1.42 -0.18
C ALA A 179 -12.59 2.22 -1.39
N TYR A 180 -12.94 3.49 -1.21
CA TYR A 180 -13.42 4.35 -2.30
C TYR A 180 -12.31 4.79 -3.25
N VAL A 181 -11.18 5.26 -2.72
CA VAL A 181 -10.17 5.93 -3.56
C VAL A 181 -9.09 5.01 -4.10
N SER A 182 -9.03 3.77 -3.62
CA SER A 182 -8.02 2.80 -4.06
C SER A 182 -8.63 1.45 -4.43
N HIS A 183 -9.31 0.79 -3.50
CA HIS A 183 -9.81 -0.56 -3.72
C HIS A 183 -10.83 -0.60 -4.85
N LEU A 184 -11.76 0.35 -4.89
CA LEU A 184 -12.75 0.45 -5.97
C LEU A 184 -12.07 0.70 -7.31
N SER A 185 -11.05 1.56 -7.35
CA SER A 185 -10.29 1.85 -8.57
C SER A 185 -9.64 0.58 -9.14
N HIS A 186 -9.03 -0.23 -8.27
CA HIS A 186 -8.41 -1.49 -8.70
C HIS A 186 -9.46 -2.49 -9.21
N ILE A 187 -10.55 -2.67 -8.48
CA ILE A 187 -11.63 -3.58 -8.88
C ILE A 187 -12.25 -3.13 -10.21
N SER A 188 -12.50 -1.84 -10.35
CA SER A 188 -13.02 -1.25 -11.58
C SER A 188 -12.10 -1.54 -12.77
N SER A 189 -10.79 -1.34 -12.61
CA SER A 189 -9.81 -1.67 -13.65
C SER A 189 -9.80 -3.16 -14.01
N PHE A 190 -9.78 -4.04 -12.99
CA PHE A 190 -9.83 -5.48 -13.22
C PHE A 190 -11.10 -5.88 -13.97
N MET A 191 -12.24 -5.36 -13.57
CA MET A 191 -13.52 -5.76 -14.16
C MET A 191 -13.75 -5.16 -15.55
N LEU A 192 -13.28 -3.95 -15.79
CA LEU A 192 -13.28 -3.36 -17.13
C LEU A 192 -12.40 -4.19 -18.07
N GLY A 193 -11.18 -4.50 -17.63
CA GLY A 193 -10.26 -5.35 -18.39
C GLY A 193 -10.85 -6.73 -18.69
N LYS A 194 -11.44 -7.37 -17.68
CA LYS A 194 -12.11 -8.66 -17.85
C LYS A 194 -13.23 -8.60 -18.89
N THR A 195 -14.05 -7.56 -18.84
CA THR A 195 -15.17 -7.37 -19.77
C THR A 195 -14.67 -7.30 -21.21
N VAL A 196 -13.59 -6.55 -21.46
CA VAL A 196 -13.00 -6.41 -22.78
C VAL A 196 -12.34 -7.72 -23.23
N ILE A 197 -11.60 -8.40 -22.35
CA ILE A 197 -10.96 -9.69 -22.66
C ILE A 197 -12.00 -10.75 -23.03
N ASP A 198 -13.09 -10.82 -22.29
CA ASP A 198 -14.16 -11.79 -22.55
C ASP A 198 -14.80 -11.54 -23.93
N LYS A 199 -14.94 -10.28 -24.31
CA LYS A 199 -15.50 -9.90 -25.61
C LYS A 199 -14.50 -10.14 -26.76
N GLU A 200 -13.22 -9.89 -26.53
CA GLU A 200 -12.17 -10.09 -27.55
C GLU A 200 -12.09 -11.54 -28.05
N LYS A 201 -12.46 -12.50 -27.25
CA LYS A 201 -12.53 -13.90 -27.68
C LYS A 201 -13.46 -14.09 -28.87
N ASN A 202 -14.42 -13.19 -29.06
CA ASN A 202 -15.43 -13.24 -30.11
C ASN A 202 -15.23 -12.15 -31.18
N GLU A 203 -14.52 -11.07 -30.88
CA GLU A 203 -14.34 -9.89 -31.75
C GLU A 203 -12.87 -9.46 -31.74
N ARG A 204 -12.12 -9.88 -32.75
CA ARG A 204 -10.65 -9.74 -32.80
C ARG A 204 -10.14 -8.31 -32.84
N ASP A 205 -10.97 -7.34 -33.25
CA ASP A 205 -10.50 -6.00 -33.52
C ASP A 205 -10.54 -5.05 -32.31
N ILE A 206 -11.06 -5.52 -31.17
CA ILE A 206 -11.24 -4.68 -29.98
C ILE A 206 -9.94 -4.06 -29.49
N PHE A 207 -8.88 -4.88 -29.37
CA PHE A 207 -7.59 -4.39 -28.89
C PHE A 207 -6.86 -3.51 -29.91
N ASP A 208 -7.13 -3.69 -31.19
CA ASP A 208 -6.56 -2.81 -32.22
C ASP A 208 -7.11 -1.39 -32.12
N MET A 209 -8.30 -1.24 -31.55
CA MET A 209 -8.95 0.05 -31.35
C MET A 209 -8.63 0.68 -29.98
N ALA A 210 -7.91 -0.05 -29.11
CA ALA A 210 -7.56 0.43 -27.78
C ALA A 210 -6.51 1.54 -27.89
N GLY A 211 -6.82 2.71 -27.32
CA GLY A 211 -5.92 3.85 -27.29
C GLY A 211 -5.44 4.14 -25.87
N SER A 212 -4.80 5.28 -25.70
CA SER A 212 -4.23 5.72 -24.42
C SER A 212 -5.29 5.85 -23.30
N GLY A 213 -6.53 6.19 -23.64
CA GLY A 213 -7.63 6.25 -22.68
C GLY A 213 -7.92 4.91 -22.04
N PHE A 214 -8.02 3.85 -22.87
CA PHE A 214 -8.24 2.50 -22.37
C PHE A 214 -7.05 2.05 -21.54
N GLU A 215 -5.83 2.21 -22.03
CA GLU A 215 -4.60 1.85 -21.31
C GLU A 215 -4.54 2.50 -19.93
N SER A 216 -4.86 3.79 -19.85
CA SER A 216 -4.90 4.53 -18.60
C SER A 216 -5.93 3.96 -17.63
N THR A 217 -7.12 3.63 -18.14
CA THR A 217 -8.24 3.15 -17.31
C THR A 217 -8.00 1.73 -16.77
N VAL A 218 -7.30 0.88 -17.52
CA VAL A 218 -7.03 -0.52 -17.12
C VAL A 218 -5.61 -0.73 -16.58
N ARG A 219 -4.84 0.33 -16.38
CA ARG A 219 -3.46 0.23 -15.89
C ARG A 219 -3.34 -0.61 -14.62
N LEU A 220 -4.26 -0.40 -13.67
CA LEU A 220 -4.26 -1.11 -12.40
C LEU A 220 -4.62 -2.60 -12.53
N ALA A 221 -5.20 -3.01 -13.65
CA ALA A 221 -5.54 -4.42 -13.89
C ALA A 221 -4.30 -5.31 -14.04
N LYS A 222 -3.11 -4.74 -14.16
CA LYS A 222 -1.84 -5.46 -14.19
C LYS A 222 -1.24 -5.68 -12.80
N SER A 223 -1.90 -5.21 -11.76
CA SER A 223 -1.45 -5.36 -10.37
C SER A 223 -1.52 -6.83 -9.94
N SER A 224 -0.68 -7.18 -8.96
CA SER A 224 -0.55 -8.56 -8.45
C SER A 224 -1.82 -9.06 -7.75
N PRO A 225 -2.47 -10.11 -8.25
CA PRO A 225 -3.61 -10.71 -7.55
C PRO A 225 -3.24 -11.27 -6.17
N ALA A 226 -2.03 -11.79 -6.02
CA ALA A 226 -1.54 -12.34 -4.75
C ALA A 226 -1.42 -11.26 -3.68
N MET A 227 -1.07 -10.04 -4.07
CA MET A 227 -0.96 -8.91 -3.14
C MET A 227 -2.34 -8.33 -2.81
N TRP A 228 -3.21 -8.18 -3.81
CA TRP A 228 -4.48 -7.48 -3.65
C TRP A 228 -5.59 -8.33 -3.03
N THR A 229 -5.57 -9.65 -3.22
CA THR A 229 -6.58 -10.54 -2.63
C THR A 229 -6.63 -10.44 -1.10
N PRO A 230 -5.51 -10.51 -0.37
CA PRO A 230 -5.55 -10.32 1.08
C PRO A 230 -6.03 -8.92 1.50
N ILE A 231 -5.70 -7.89 0.73
CA ILE A 231 -6.16 -6.52 1.00
C ILE A 231 -7.69 -6.46 0.90
N PHE A 232 -8.25 -7.01 -0.18
CA PHE A 232 -9.70 -7.04 -0.36
C PHE A 232 -10.41 -7.87 0.70
N GLU A 233 -9.81 -8.99 1.10
CA GLU A 233 -10.36 -9.83 2.16
C GLU A 233 -10.42 -9.08 3.50
N GLN A 234 -9.35 -8.39 3.87
CA GLN A 234 -9.33 -7.63 5.12
C GLN A 234 -10.29 -6.45 5.14
N ASN A 235 -10.57 -5.85 4.00
CA ASN A 235 -11.46 -4.70 3.89
C ASN A 235 -12.80 -5.04 3.25
N LYS A 236 -13.20 -6.31 3.30
CA LYS A 236 -14.36 -6.87 2.60
C LYS A 236 -15.64 -6.07 2.82
N ASP A 237 -16.00 -5.77 4.05
CA ASP A 237 -17.28 -5.14 4.34
C ASP A 237 -17.37 -3.72 3.76
N ASN A 238 -16.31 -2.95 3.90
CA ASN A 238 -16.22 -1.61 3.30
C ASN A 238 -16.25 -1.68 1.78
N ILE A 239 -15.54 -2.65 1.19
CA ILE A 239 -15.50 -2.83 -0.27
C ILE A 239 -16.86 -3.24 -0.82
N VAL A 240 -17.56 -4.16 -0.16
CA VAL A 240 -18.90 -4.58 -0.60
C VAL A 240 -19.86 -3.39 -0.62
N GLU A 241 -19.85 -2.56 0.43
CA GLU A 241 -20.67 -1.34 0.48
C GLU A 241 -20.32 -0.39 -0.67
N THR A 242 -19.02 -0.16 -0.90
CA THR A 242 -18.53 0.70 -1.98
C THR A 242 -18.94 0.16 -3.36
N LEU A 243 -18.86 -1.16 -3.55
CA LEU A 243 -19.27 -1.81 -4.79
C LEU A 243 -20.77 -1.69 -5.02
N GLU A 244 -21.59 -1.82 -4.00
CA GLU A 244 -23.04 -1.66 -4.12
C GLU A 244 -23.39 -0.27 -4.64
N GLU A 245 -22.74 0.77 -4.11
CA GLU A 245 -22.93 2.14 -4.58
C GLU A 245 -22.46 2.32 -6.02
N TYR A 246 -21.31 1.78 -6.37
CA TYR A 246 -20.76 1.87 -7.72
C TYR A 246 -21.63 1.13 -8.75
N ILE A 247 -22.06 -0.07 -8.40
CA ILE A 247 -22.99 -0.85 -9.24
C ILE A 247 -24.28 -0.08 -9.44
N GLY A 248 -24.82 0.53 -8.38
CA GLY A 248 -26.02 1.36 -8.47
C GLY A 248 -25.85 2.54 -9.43
N ASN A 249 -24.70 3.21 -9.38
CA ASN A 249 -24.39 4.31 -10.31
C ASN A 249 -24.32 3.82 -11.76
N LEU A 250 -23.71 2.66 -12.01
CA LEU A 250 -23.63 2.06 -13.33
C LEU A 250 -25.03 1.66 -13.85
N GLN A 251 -25.85 1.07 -12.99
CA GLN A 251 -27.22 0.70 -13.33
C GLN A 251 -28.07 1.93 -13.68
N GLN A 252 -27.93 3.00 -12.91
CA GLN A 252 -28.62 4.26 -13.17
C GLN A 252 -28.19 4.87 -14.50
N PHE A 253 -26.90 4.89 -14.78
CA PHE A 253 -26.36 5.39 -16.05
C PHE A 253 -26.93 4.59 -17.23
N LYS A 254 -26.93 3.27 -17.14
CA LYS A 254 -27.50 2.37 -18.14
C LYS A 254 -28.98 2.66 -18.37
N LYS A 255 -29.75 2.85 -17.29
CA LYS A 255 -31.18 3.15 -17.35
C LYS A 255 -31.45 4.47 -18.09
N LEU A 256 -30.67 5.50 -17.80
CA LEU A 256 -30.78 6.79 -18.50
C LEU A 256 -30.54 6.65 -20.02
N MET A 257 -29.58 5.81 -20.40
CA MET A 257 -29.28 5.47 -21.78
C MET A 257 -30.48 4.78 -22.45
N GLU A 258 -31.02 3.75 -21.80
CA GLU A 258 -32.14 2.97 -22.29
C GLU A 258 -33.40 3.82 -22.46
N GLU A 259 -33.61 4.78 -21.59
CA GLU A 259 -34.77 5.70 -21.60
C GLU A 259 -34.54 6.94 -22.48
N HIS A 260 -33.43 7.02 -23.22
CA HIS A 260 -33.07 8.16 -24.07
C HIS A 260 -33.04 9.52 -23.32
N LYS A 261 -32.66 9.49 -22.03
CA LYS A 261 -32.54 10.70 -21.21
C LYS A 261 -31.11 11.25 -21.28
N PHE A 262 -30.71 11.68 -22.47
CA PHE A 262 -29.32 12.10 -22.71
C PHE A 262 -28.96 13.44 -22.07
N ASP A 263 -29.95 14.30 -21.79
CA ASP A 263 -29.77 15.50 -20.98
C ASP A 263 -29.32 15.14 -19.55
N LYS A 264 -29.86 14.06 -18.97
CA LYS A 264 -29.45 13.55 -17.66
C LYS A 264 -28.09 12.86 -17.70
N VAL A 265 -27.80 12.15 -18.78
CA VAL A 265 -26.46 11.56 -19.01
C VAL A 265 -25.41 12.67 -19.02
N PHE A 266 -25.70 13.77 -19.73
CA PHE A 266 -24.81 14.94 -19.76
C PHE A 266 -24.59 15.49 -18.34
N GLU A 267 -25.66 15.69 -17.57
CA GLU A 267 -25.58 16.22 -16.20
C GLU A 267 -24.75 15.32 -15.29
N GLU A 268 -24.90 13.98 -15.38
CA GLU A 268 -24.13 13.02 -14.59
C GLU A 268 -22.62 13.14 -14.86
N MET A 269 -22.25 13.25 -16.14
CA MET A 269 -20.85 13.43 -16.52
C MET A 269 -20.31 14.80 -16.11
N GLN A 270 -21.11 15.85 -16.28
CA GLN A 270 -20.73 17.21 -15.88
C GLN A 270 -20.46 17.30 -14.39
N TYR A 271 -21.26 16.60 -13.57
CA TYR A 271 -21.07 16.52 -12.13
C TYR A 271 -19.67 16.03 -11.76
N THR A 272 -19.15 15.01 -12.46
CA THR A 272 -17.83 14.45 -12.17
C THR A 272 -16.66 15.29 -12.70
N ASN A 273 -16.92 16.26 -13.60
CA ASN A 273 -15.86 17.15 -14.08
C ASN A 273 -15.23 18.00 -12.99
N HIS A 274 -15.86 18.09 -11.82
CA HIS A 274 -15.37 18.85 -10.67
C HIS A 274 -14.50 18.01 -9.73
N ILE A 275 -14.25 16.74 -10.05
CA ILE A 275 -13.43 15.88 -9.19
C ILE A 275 -11.99 16.42 -9.10
N ALA A 276 -11.49 16.58 -7.86
CA ALA A 276 -10.14 17.06 -7.59
C ALA A 276 -9.21 15.88 -7.38
N THR A 277 -8.28 15.68 -8.29
CA THR A 277 -7.30 14.60 -8.20
C THR A 277 -5.87 15.12 -8.34
#